data_82d5021db2f646304d71019b72c3ce2e
#
_entry.id   82d5021db2f646304d71019b72c3ce2e
#
_cell.length_a   1.000
_cell.length_b   1.000
_cell.length_c   1.000
_cell.angle_alpha   90.00
_cell.angle_beta   90.00
_cell.angle_gamma   90.00
#
_symmetry.space_group_name_H-M   'P 1'
#
loop_
_entity.id
_entity.type
_entity.pdbx_description
1 polymer ?
#
loop_
_entity_poly.entity_id
_entity_poly.type
_entity_poly.pdbx_seq_one_letter_code
_entity_poly.pdbx_strand_id
1 'polypeptide(L)'
;ENLEMGAYLRRDRTAVKQDLDLVCDTFPRLRERFEQKAATLSGGEQQMLATGRAMMARPRMILLDEPSMGLSPLVVEQIFDIVLRLNREQGITILLVEQNVKLALSVSSYAYILENGEIALEGESSRLASDEGVQRAYLGA
;
A
#
# COMPACT_ATOMS: atom_id res chain seq x y z
N GLU A 1 13.83 1.82 -15.66
CA GLU A 1 12.72 2.12 -16.58
C GLU A 1 11.35 2.13 -15.88
N ASN A 2 10.88 1.00 -15.26
CA ASN A 2 9.53 0.94 -14.64
C ASN A 2 9.30 2.01 -13.56
N LEU A 3 10.24 2.22 -12.64
CA LEU A 3 10.15 3.27 -11.63
C LEU A 3 10.18 4.66 -12.26
N GLU A 4 11.03 4.88 -13.24
CA GLU A 4 11.15 6.16 -13.95
C GLU A 4 9.87 6.55 -14.70
N MET A 5 9.09 5.57 -15.16
CA MET A 5 7.76 5.83 -15.74
C MET A 5 6.82 6.53 -14.78
N GLY A 6 6.94 6.29 -13.46
CA GLY A 6 6.19 7.03 -12.43
C GLY A 6 6.50 8.52 -12.40
N ALA A 7 7.70 8.92 -12.83
CA ALA A 7 8.14 10.30 -12.92
C ALA A 7 8.00 10.92 -14.33
N TYR A 8 7.27 10.27 -15.24
CA TYR A 8 7.21 10.65 -16.66
C TYR A 8 6.84 12.12 -16.91
N LEU A 9 5.95 12.67 -16.12
CA LEU A 9 5.50 14.07 -16.24
C LEU A 9 6.45 15.07 -15.57
N ARG A 10 7.44 14.61 -14.83
CA ARG A 10 8.37 15.45 -14.07
C ARG A 10 9.55 15.88 -14.93
N ARG A 11 10.03 17.12 -14.69
CA ARG A 11 11.17 17.71 -15.41
C ARG A 11 12.40 17.92 -14.53
N ASP A 12 12.26 17.72 -13.22
CA ASP A 12 13.27 17.93 -12.18
C ASP A 12 14.19 16.69 -12.04
N ARG A 13 15.02 16.45 -13.03
CA ARG A 13 15.86 15.23 -13.15
C ARG A 13 16.68 14.92 -11.89
N THR A 14 17.21 15.94 -11.22
CA THR A 14 17.99 15.74 -9.97
C THR A 14 17.11 15.19 -8.86
N ALA A 15 15.92 15.75 -8.66
CA ALA A 15 14.99 15.28 -7.65
C ALA A 15 14.39 13.91 -8.01
N VAL A 16 14.17 13.61 -9.31
CA VAL A 16 13.75 12.26 -9.76
C VAL A 16 14.80 11.21 -9.39
N LYS A 17 16.10 11.52 -9.52
CA LYS A 17 17.16 10.59 -9.10
C LYS A 17 17.18 10.37 -7.59
N GLN A 18 17.00 11.44 -6.80
CA GLN A 18 16.90 11.34 -5.34
C GLN A 18 15.68 10.49 -4.92
N ASP A 19 14.54 10.67 -5.58
CA ASP A 19 13.34 9.88 -5.30
C ASP A 19 13.52 8.41 -5.71
N LEU A 20 14.25 8.13 -6.79
CA LEU A 20 14.59 6.76 -7.17
C LEU A 20 15.44 6.08 -6.08
N ASP A 21 16.43 6.78 -5.55
CA ASP A 21 17.23 6.28 -4.41
C ASP A 21 16.35 6.04 -3.17
N LEU A 22 15.46 6.99 -2.85
CA LEU A 22 14.50 6.85 -1.73
C LEU A 22 13.57 5.63 -1.91
N VAL A 23 13.05 5.40 -3.12
CA VAL A 23 12.23 4.22 -3.43
C VAL A 23 13.04 2.94 -3.24
N CYS A 24 14.28 2.90 -3.71
CA CYS A 24 15.16 1.75 -3.53
C CYS A 24 15.55 1.51 -2.07
N ASP A 25 15.65 2.56 -1.25
CA ASP A 25 15.88 2.45 0.19
C ASP A 25 14.61 1.98 0.94
N THR A 26 13.44 2.43 0.47
CA THR A 26 12.14 1.99 0.99
C THR A 26 11.86 0.52 0.65
N PHE A 27 12.28 0.08 -0.54
CA PHE A 27 12.11 -1.28 -1.05
C PHE A 27 13.46 -1.91 -1.39
N PRO A 28 14.26 -2.40 -0.43
CA PRO A 28 15.60 -2.93 -0.69
C PRO A 28 15.61 -4.08 -1.71
N ARG A 29 14.55 -4.89 -1.76
CA ARG A 29 14.40 -5.96 -2.75
C ARG A 29 14.38 -5.45 -4.20
N LEU A 30 13.81 -4.26 -4.43
CA LEU A 30 13.86 -3.65 -5.77
C LEU A 30 15.27 -3.20 -6.14
N ARG A 31 16.08 -2.76 -5.16
CA ARG A 31 17.49 -2.42 -5.37
C ARG A 31 18.30 -3.65 -5.76
N GLU A 32 18.12 -4.77 -5.06
CA GLU A 32 18.79 -6.03 -5.34
C GLU A 32 18.49 -6.58 -6.75
N ARG A 33 17.30 -6.25 -7.29
CA ARG A 33 16.78 -6.76 -8.56
C ARG A 33 16.62 -5.68 -9.63
N PHE A 34 17.37 -4.59 -9.50
CA PHE A 34 17.19 -3.38 -10.31
C PHE A 34 17.30 -3.65 -11.83
N GLU A 35 18.17 -4.56 -12.23
CA GLU A 35 18.37 -4.95 -13.63
C GLU A 35 17.43 -6.08 -14.10
N GLN A 36 16.62 -6.64 -13.18
CA GLN A 36 15.73 -7.75 -13.51
C GLN A 36 14.48 -7.25 -14.24
N LYS A 37 14.00 -8.01 -15.23
CA LYS A 37 12.74 -7.70 -15.93
C LYS A 37 11.56 -7.79 -14.96
N ALA A 38 10.71 -6.77 -14.92
CA ALA A 38 9.57 -6.69 -14.01
C ALA A 38 8.63 -7.91 -14.09
N ALA A 39 8.43 -8.47 -15.28
CA ALA A 39 7.59 -9.67 -15.47
C ALA A 39 8.16 -10.93 -14.80
N THR A 40 9.42 -10.95 -14.37
CA THR A 40 10.05 -12.09 -13.70
C THR A 40 10.18 -11.90 -12.19
N LEU A 41 9.68 -10.79 -11.66
CA LEU A 41 9.60 -10.53 -10.23
C LEU A 41 8.48 -11.38 -9.58
N SER A 42 8.66 -11.74 -8.31
CA SER A 42 7.58 -12.35 -7.52
C SER A 42 6.40 -11.40 -7.35
N GLY A 43 5.20 -11.92 -7.01
CA GLY A 43 4.01 -11.09 -6.81
C GLY A 43 4.24 -9.96 -5.80
N GLY A 44 4.92 -10.24 -4.67
CA GLY A 44 5.26 -9.22 -3.68
C GLY A 44 6.24 -8.17 -4.21
N GLU A 45 7.25 -8.57 -4.98
CA GLU A 45 8.18 -7.62 -5.61
C GLU A 45 7.48 -6.78 -6.70
N GLN A 46 6.51 -7.36 -7.42
CA GLN A 46 5.68 -6.61 -8.37
C GLN A 46 4.79 -5.58 -7.65
N GLN A 47 4.23 -5.92 -6.50
CA GLN A 47 3.46 -4.99 -5.67
C GLN A 47 4.34 -3.86 -5.12
N MET A 48 5.55 -4.19 -4.65
CA MET A 48 6.55 -3.18 -4.24
C MET A 48 6.93 -2.26 -5.41
N LEU A 49 7.12 -2.82 -6.61
CA LEU A 49 7.42 -2.05 -7.81
C LEU A 49 6.28 -1.12 -8.21
N ALA A 50 5.02 -1.58 -8.13
CA ALA A 50 3.84 -0.77 -8.42
C ALA A 50 3.72 0.42 -7.44
N THR A 51 3.90 0.16 -6.14
CA THR A 51 3.89 1.19 -5.09
C THR A 51 5.07 2.17 -5.27
N GLY A 52 6.27 1.66 -5.50
CA GLY A 52 7.46 2.49 -5.77
C GLY A 52 7.28 3.37 -7.00
N ARG A 53 6.68 2.85 -8.07
CA ARG A 53 6.35 3.64 -9.26
C ARG A 53 5.35 4.75 -8.95
N ALA A 54 4.33 4.50 -8.11
CA ALA A 54 3.40 5.53 -7.66
C ALA A 54 4.11 6.63 -6.85
N MET A 55 5.06 6.26 -5.98
CA MET A 55 5.86 7.22 -5.19
C MET A 55 6.68 8.16 -6.06
N MET A 56 7.20 7.69 -7.20
CA MET A 56 7.99 8.52 -8.14
C MET A 56 7.23 9.74 -8.66
N ALA A 57 5.89 9.73 -8.64
CA ALA A 57 5.06 10.87 -9.00
C ALA A 57 5.02 11.96 -7.90
N ARG A 58 5.58 11.73 -6.71
CA ARG A 58 5.41 12.55 -5.49
C ARG A 58 3.92 12.80 -5.17
N PRO A 59 3.12 11.76 -5.01
CA PRO A 59 1.69 11.90 -4.81
C PRO A 59 1.39 12.43 -3.41
N ARG A 60 0.26 13.15 -3.29
CA ARG A 60 -0.33 13.49 -2.00
C ARG A 60 -1.22 12.38 -1.46
N MET A 61 -1.68 11.48 -2.34
CA MET A 61 -2.53 10.34 -2.04
C MET A 61 -2.15 9.15 -2.92
N ILE A 62 -2.15 7.95 -2.34
CA ILE A 62 -2.01 6.68 -3.05
C ILE A 62 -3.27 5.84 -2.82
N LEU A 63 -3.79 5.25 -3.90
CA LEU A 63 -4.89 4.31 -3.86
C LEU A 63 -4.32 2.90 -4.02
N LEU A 64 -4.65 2.02 -3.08
CA LEU A 64 -4.23 0.62 -3.06
C LEU A 64 -5.47 -0.26 -3.10
N ASP A 65 -5.58 -1.08 -4.13
CA ASP A 65 -6.68 -2.02 -4.32
C ASP A 65 -6.18 -3.44 -4.09
N GLU A 66 -6.63 -4.06 -3.01
CA GLU A 66 -6.29 -5.42 -2.54
C GLU A 66 -4.77 -5.73 -2.59
N PRO A 67 -3.89 -4.90 -2.00
CA PRO A 67 -2.45 -5.08 -2.11
C PRO A 67 -1.93 -6.36 -1.42
N SER A 68 -2.74 -7.01 -0.59
CA SER A 68 -2.41 -8.27 0.09
C SER A 68 -2.76 -9.53 -0.73
N MET A 69 -3.56 -9.38 -1.79
CA MET A 69 -4.14 -10.54 -2.49
C MET A 69 -3.06 -11.42 -3.14
N GLY A 70 -3.13 -12.74 -2.85
CA GLY A 70 -2.21 -13.74 -3.42
C GLY A 70 -0.79 -13.72 -2.87
N LEU A 71 -0.53 -12.97 -1.80
CA LEU A 71 0.79 -12.86 -1.18
C LEU A 71 0.90 -13.73 0.08
N SER A 72 2.13 -14.13 0.42
CA SER A 72 2.39 -14.81 1.68
C SER A 72 2.25 -13.84 2.87
N PRO A 73 1.88 -14.32 4.07
CA PRO A 73 1.71 -13.47 5.26
C PRO A 73 2.91 -12.55 5.54
N LEU A 74 4.12 -13.05 5.42
CA LEU A 74 5.34 -12.28 5.62
C LEU A 74 5.49 -11.11 4.64
N VAL A 75 5.12 -11.32 3.37
CA VAL A 75 5.17 -10.26 2.35
C VAL A 75 4.08 -9.24 2.59
N VAL A 76 2.89 -9.67 3.03
CA VAL A 76 1.79 -8.77 3.42
C VAL A 76 2.26 -7.85 4.55
N GLU A 77 2.84 -8.38 5.63
CA GLU A 77 3.39 -7.57 6.73
C GLU A 77 4.39 -6.52 6.22
N GLN A 78 5.34 -6.93 5.38
CA GLN A 78 6.34 -6.01 4.82
C GLN A 78 5.70 -4.88 4.00
N ILE A 79 4.70 -5.19 3.16
CA ILE A 79 4.01 -4.17 2.36
C ILE A 79 3.26 -3.19 3.25
N PHE A 80 2.54 -3.69 4.26
CA PHE A 80 1.77 -2.81 5.15
C PHE A 80 2.64 -1.99 6.09
N ASP A 81 3.78 -2.49 6.53
CA ASP A 81 4.77 -1.69 7.24
C ASP A 81 5.26 -0.51 6.41
N ILE A 82 5.51 -0.75 5.11
CA ILE A 82 5.91 0.32 4.18
C ILE A 82 4.77 1.31 3.97
N VAL A 83 3.54 0.84 3.77
CA VAL A 83 2.35 1.70 3.62
C VAL A 83 2.17 2.60 4.84
N LEU A 84 2.30 2.05 6.05
CA LEU A 84 2.23 2.81 7.29
C LEU A 84 3.35 3.85 7.40
N ARG A 85 4.58 3.50 7.00
CA ARG A 85 5.71 4.45 6.97
C ARG A 85 5.47 5.58 5.97
N LEU A 86 4.97 5.28 4.77
CA LEU A 86 4.63 6.30 3.76
C LEU A 86 3.60 7.31 4.32
N ASN A 87 2.60 6.82 5.03
CA ASN A 87 1.61 7.69 5.65
C ASN A 87 2.21 8.51 6.79
N ARG A 88 2.90 7.88 7.76
CA ARG A 88 3.35 8.52 9.00
C ARG A 88 4.57 9.42 8.80
N GLU A 89 5.53 8.98 7.99
CA GLU A 89 6.82 9.67 7.84
C GLU A 89 6.81 10.65 6.67
N GLN A 90 6.07 10.35 5.60
CA GLN A 90 6.03 11.16 4.38
C GLN A 90 4.72 11.95 4.22
N GLY A 91 3.74 11.74 5.09
CA GLY A 91 2.46 12.45 5.07
C GLY A 91 1.59 12.11 3.86
N ILE A 92 1.83 10.97 3.20
CA ILE A 92 1.03 10.54 2.05
C ILE A 92 -0.31 9.96 2.56
N THR A 93 -1.42 10.50 2.06
CA THR A 93 -2.75 9.92 2.34
C THR A 93 -2.88 8.58 1.62
N ILE A 94 -3.36 7.55 2.31
CA ILE A 94 -3.59 6.23 1.73
C ILE A 94 -5.08 5.94 1.72
N LEU A 95 -5.64 5.62 0.55
CA LEU A 95 -6.94 4.98 0.41
C LEU A 95 -6.72 3.52 0.10
N LEU A 96 -7.12 2.65 1.02
CA LEU A 96 -6.90 1.22 0.96
C LEU A 96 -8.23 0.49 0.77
N VAL A 97 -8.32 -0.38 -0.22
CA VAL A 97 -9.38 -1.36 -0.37
C VAL A 97 -8.82 -2.73 0.00
N GLU A 98 -9.46 -3.42 0.95
CA GLU A 98 -9.04 -4.74 1.42
C GLU A 98 -10.23 -5.61 1.78
N GLN A 99 -10.16 -6.90 1.47
CA GLN A 99 -11.14 -7.90 1.91
C GLN A 99 -10.87 -8.37 3.35
N ASN A 100 -9.60 -8.36 3.76
CA ASN A 100 -9.22 -8.73 5.12
C ASN A 100 -9.53 -7.59 6.08
N VAL A 101 -10.75 -7.60 6.65
CA VAL A 101 -11.24 -6.55 7.57
C VAL A 101 -10.31 -6.35 8.76
N LYS A 102 -9.80 -7.44 9.35
CA LYS A 102 -8.85 -7.36 10.49
C LYS A 102 -7.59 -6.59 10.13
N LEU A 103 -7.02 -6.90 8.96
CA LEU A 103 -5.83 -6.22 8.46
C LEU A 103 -6.14 -4.75 8.16
N ALA A 104 -7.21 -4.46 7.41
CA ALA A 104 -7.60 -3.10 7.07
C ALA A 104 -7.80 -2.23 8.32
N LEU A 105 -8.54 -2.72 9.32
CA LEU A 105 -8.78 -1.99 10.57
C LEU A 105 -7.51 -1.80 11.41
N SER A 106 -6.54 -2.72 11.32
CA SER A 106 -5.27 -2.60 12.06
C SER A 106 -4.33 -1.53 11.53
N VAL A 107 -4.46 -1.16 10.25
CA VAL A 107 -3.55 -0.23 9.56
C VAL A 107 -4.18 1.11 9.21
N SER A 108 -5.50 1.24 9.30
CA SER A 108 -6.23 2.47 8.96
C SER A 108 -6.65 3.25 10.21
N SER A 109 -6.85 4.56 10.06
CA SER A 109 -7.42 5.41 11.11
C SER A 109 -8.96 5.47 11.04
N TYR A 110 -9.51 5.36 9.84
CA TYR A 110 -10.94 5.39 9.55
C TYR A 110 -11.29 4.35 8.50
N ALA A 111 -12.45 3.73 8.57
CA ALA A 111 -12.88 2.71 7.63
C ALA A 111 -14.34 2.84 7.24
N TYR A 112 -14.63 2.38 6.02
CA TYR A 112 -15.95 2.16 5.47
C TYR A 112 -16.09 0.66 5.19
N ILE A 113 -17.11 0.02 5.76
CA ILE A 113 -17.45 -1.37 5.49
C ILE A 113 -18.57 -1.38 4.46
N LEU A 114 -18.29 -1.99 3.30
CA LEU A 114 -19.22 -2.08 2.19
C LEU A 114 -19.86 -3.46 2.14
N GLU A 115 -21.18 -3.49 1.97
CA GLU A 115 -21.96 -4.68 1.69
C GLU A 115 -22.86 -4.42 0.48
N ASN A 116 -22.84 -5.32 -0.49
CA ASN A 116 -23.68 -5.23 -1.70
C ASN A 116 -23.60 -3.88 -2.44
N GLY A 117 -22.44 -3.20 -2.37
CA GLY A 117 -22.21 -1.91 -3.01
C GLY A 117 -22.68 -0.69 -2.21
N GLU A 118 -23.16 -0.88 -0.99
CA GLU A 118 -23.58 0.18 -0.07
C GLU A 118 -22.68 0.23 1.17
N ILE A 119 -22.56 1.41 1.79
CA ILE A 119 -21.85 1.55 3.05
C ILE A 119 -22.76 1.03 4.18
N ALA A 120 -22.39 -0.13 4.73
CA ALA A 120 -23.08 -0.74 5.85
C ALA A 120 -22.71 -0.10 7.20
N LEU A 121 -21.39 0.17 7.39
CA LEU A 121 -20.85 0.78 8.59
C LEU A 121 -19.68 1.70 8.21
N GLU A 122 -19.48 2.74 9.02
CA GLU A 122 -18.30 3.62 8.91
C GLU A 122 -17.88 4.16 10.28
N GLY A 123 -16.62 4.47 10.43
CA GLY A 123 -16.11 5.08 11.66
C GLY A 123 -14.61 4.91 11.87
N GLU A 124 -14.15 5.36 13.03
CA GLU A 124 -12.78 5.13 13.47
C GLU A 124 -12.47 3.63 13.53
N SER A 125 -11.35 3.22 12.94
CA SER A 125 -10.98 1.80 12.82
C SER A 125 -10.87 1.10 14.17
N SER A 126 -10.35 1.78 15.20
CA SER A 126 -10.27 1.26 16.57
C SER A 126 -11.65 0.97 17.17
N ARG A 127 -12.64 1.81 16.88
CA ARG A 127 -14.02 1.62 17.33
C ARG A 127 -14.68 0.47 16.58
N LEU A 128 -14.54 0.41 15.26
CA LEU A 128 -15.08 -0.69 14.45
C LEU A 128 -14.46 -2.04 14.83
N ALA A 129 -13.16 -2.08 15.12
CA ALA A 129 -12.49 -3.31 15.56
C ALA A 129 -13.00 -3.85 16.90
N SER A 130 -13.56 -3.00 17.76
CA SER A 130 -14.16 -3.39 19.04
C SER A 130 -15.69 -3.60 19.01
N ASP A 131 -16.33 -3.31 17.88
CA ASP A 131 -17.77 -3.49 17.70
C ASP A 131 -18.13 -4.97 17.63
N GLU A 132 -19.06 -5.42 18.48
CA GLU A 132 -19.50 -6.82 18.56
C GLU A 132 -20.13 -7.31 17.24
N GLY A 133 -20.82 -6.46 16.50
CA GLY A 133 -21.40 -6.78 15.19
C GLY A 133 -20.32 -7.05 14.16
N VAL A 134 -19.30 -6.18 14.12
CA VAL A 134 -18.12 -6.33 13.22
C VAL A 134 -17.33 -7.58 13.59
N GLN A 135 -17.11 -7.83 14.89
CA GLN A 135 -16.40 -9.02 15.35
C GLN A 135 -17.09 -10.31 14.90
N ARG A 136 -18.41 -10.41 15.12
CA ARG A 136 -19.19 -11.59 14.72
C ARG A 136 -19.30 -11.76 13.21
N ALA A 137 -19.50 -10.68 12.46
CA ALA A 137 -19.74 -10.76 11.03
C ALA A 137 -18.44 -10.96 10.21
N TYR A 138 -17.32 -10.34 10.63
CA TYR A 138 -16.13 -10.22 9.80
C TYR A 138 -14.82 -10.66 10.45
N LEU A 139 -14.74 -10.77 11.78
CA LEU A 139 -13.48 -11.10 12.47
C LEU A 139 -13.46 -12.53 13.02
N GLY A 140 -14.56 -13.28 12.90
CA GLY A 140 -14.63 -14.70 13.27
C GLY A 140 -14.65 -14.95 14.79
N ALA A 141 -15.19 -14.01 15.57
CA ALA A 141 -15.36 -14.14 17.01
C ALA A 141 -16.68 -14.80 17.39
#